data_b8afb65ad30427144af45048255930e1
#
_entry.id   b8afb65ad30427144af45048255930e1
#
_cell.length_a   1.000
_cell.length_b   1.000
_cell.length_c   1.000
_cell.angle_alpha   90.00
_cell.angle_beta   90.00
_cell.angle_gamma   90.00
#
_symmetry.space_group_name_H-M   'P 1'
#
loop_
_entity.id
_entity.type
_entity.pdbx_description
1 polymer ?
#
loop_
_entity_poly.entity_id
_entity_poly.type
_entity_poly.pdbx_seq_one_letter_code
_entity_poly.pdbx_strand_id
1 'polypeptide(L)'
;NKIETNKFSDKKIIPLCLDIETAAICDLACPFCFREFTATPDKIIDENICYDLIDQAAKLKIPSIKFNWRGEPLLHPKLPEFISYAKKKGILETIINTNATQLKGRLAEELIKSGLDFIIYSFDGGTKATYEKMRPGRFKQNKFEDVYNNIKNFKLLKDKFNSKFPYTKIQMILMKETFNE
;
A
#
# COMPACT_ATOMS: atom_id res chain seq x y z
N ASN A 1 31.08 -16.91 -13.84
CA ASN A 1 29.74 -17.52 -13.75
C ASN A 1 28.84 -16.87 -14.78
N LYS A 2 28.78 -17.46 -15.99
CA LYS A 2 27.75 -17.11 -16.97
C LYS A 2 26.43 -17.64 -16.42
N ILE A 3 25.52 -16.77 -16.07
CA ILE A 3 24.12 -17.12 -15.85
C ILE A 3 23.64 -17.61 -17.22
N GLU A 4 23.35 -18.90 -17.34
CA GLU A 4 22.75 -19.47 -18.55
C GLU A 4 21.32 -18.94 -18.68
N THR A 5 21.17 -17.84 -19.39
CA THR A 5 19.88 -17.18 -19.66
C THR A 5 19.01 -17.93 -20.69
N ASN A 6 19.48 -19.05 -21.21
CA ASN A 6 18.91 -19.74 -22.39
C ASN A 6 17.96 -20.91 -22.07
N LYS A 7 17.47 -21.08 -20.84
CA LYS A 7 16.50 -22.16 -20.51
C LYS A 7 15.09 -21.68 -20.14
N PHE A 8 14.76 -20.44 -20.43
CA PHE A 8 13.34 -20.00 -20.40
C PHE A 8 12.67 -20.26 -21.76
N SER A 9 12.86 -21.49 -22.30
CA SER A 9 12.19 -21.90 -23.52
C SER A 9 10.69 -22.09 -23.25
N ASP A 10 9.85 -21.36 -23.95
CA ASP A 10 8.43 -21.64 -24.25
C ASP A 10 7.43 -21.84 -23.09
N LYS A 11 7.85 -21.85 -21.82
CA LYS A 11 6.93 -21.85 -20.71
C LYS A 11 6.47 -20.41 -20.45
N LYS A 12 5.17 -20.17 -20.57
CA LYS A 12 4.53 -18.92 -20.09
C LYS A 12 4.90 -18.71 -18.63
N ILE A 13 5.81 -17.76 -18.36
CA ILE A 13 6.13 -17.34 -16.99
C ILE A 13 4.97 -16.44 -16.53
N ILE A 14 4.24 -16.91 -15.53
CA ILE A 14 3.17 -16.12 -14.90
C ILE A 14 3.79 -15.43 -13.69
N PRO A 15 3.67 -14.10 -13.56
CA PRO A 15 4.10 -13.40 -12.36
C PRO A 15 3.38 -13.92 -11.12
N LEU A 16 4.06 -13.97 -9.97
CA LEU A 16 3.45 -14.35 -8.71
C LEU A 16 2.73 -13.18 -8.03
N CYS A 17 3.10 -11.96 -8.38
CA CYS A 17 2.49 -10.74 -7.87
C CYS A 17 2.44 -9.68 -8.97
N LEU A 18 1.37 -8.91 -9.00
CA LEU A 18 1.22 -7.73 -9.85
C LEU A 18 1.14 -6.49 -8.96
N ASP A 19 2.05 -5.54 -9.15
CA ASP A 19 1.97 -4.24 -8.49
C ASP A 19 1.20 -3.27 -9.38
N ILE A 20 0.06 -2.77 -8.89
CA ILE A 20 -0.76 -1.75 -9.56
C ILE A 20 -0.61 -0.43 -8.81
N GLU A 21 -0.03 0.58 -9.43
CA GLU A 21 0.06 1.91 -8.85
C GLU A 21 -1.30 2.62 -8.94
N THR A 22 -2.12 2.50 -7.90
CA THR A 22 -3.45 3.11 -7.89
C THR A 22 -3.40 4.63 -7.72
N ALA A 23 -2.41 5.12 -6.99
CA ALA A 23 -2.19 6.56 -6.81
C ALA A 23 -0.70 6.88 -6.79
N ALA A 24 -0.22 7.63 -7.78
CA ALA A 24 1.13 8.19 -7.80
C ALA A 24 1.26 9.45 -6.93
N ILE A 25 0.14 10.07 -6.56
CA ILE A 25 0.09 11.17 -5.60
C ILE A 25 0.37 10.66 -4.17
N CYS A 26 1.00 11.48 -3.35
CA CYS A 26 1.20 11.23 -1.92
C CYS A 26 1.04 12.55 -1.15
N ASP A 27 0.45 12.50 0.02
CA ASP A 27 0.28 13.63 0.92
C ASP A 27 1.50 13.88 1.84
N LEU A 28 2.51 12.99 1.78
CA LEU A 28 3.79 13.15 2.48
C LEU A 28 4.92 13.57 1.52
N ALA A 29 5.96 14.19 2.09
CA ALA A 29 7.19 14.61 1.44
C ALA A 29 8.40 14.03 2.20
N CYS A 30 8.48 12.71 2.29
CA CYS A 30 9.54 12.02 3.01
C CYS A 30 10.90 12.26 2.32
N PRO A 31 11.93 12.78 3.01
CA PRO A 31 13.19 13.19 2.37
C PRO A 31 14.00 12.04 1.76
N PHE A 32 13.70 10.80 2.15
CA PHE A 32 14.33 9.59 1.62
C PHE A 32 13.51 8.93 0.49
N CYS A 33 12.32 9.47 0.17
CA CYS A 33 11.46 8.90 -0.86
C CYS A 33 12.00 9.23 -2.26
N PHE A 34 12.17 8.21 -3.10
CA PHE A 34 12.69 8.44 -4.44
C PHE A 34 11.77 9.29 -5.32
N ARG A 35 10.49 9.48 -4.94
CA ARG A 35 9.59 10.44 -5.61
C ARG A 35 10.13 11.88 -5.61
N GLU A 36 10.90 12.24 -4.60
CA GLU A 36 11.54 13.56 -4.52
C GLU A 36 12.64 13.74 -5.58
N PHE A 37 13.15 12.63 -6.13
CA PHE A 37 14.23 12.61 -7.11
C PHE A 37 13.76 12.24 -8.53
N THR A 38 12.48 11.99 -8.71
CA THR A 38 11.91 11.60 -10.01
C THR A 38 10.71 12.47 -10.36
N ALA A 39 10.62 12.86 -11.64
CA ALA A 39 9.45 13.57 -12.16
C ALA A 39 8.23 12.63 -12.21
N THR A 40 7.54 12.47 -11.09
CA THR A 40 6.33 11.65 -11.01
C THR A 40 5.12 12.57 -10.93
N PRO A 41 4.20 12.54 -11.91
CA PRO A 41 3.01 13.36 -11.86
C PRO A 41 2.08 12.93 -10.72
N ASP A 42 1.42 13.89 -10.09
CA ASP A 42 0.39 13.63 -9.08
C ASP A 42 -0.90 13.19 -9.78
N LYS A 43 -1.01 11.89 -10.02
CA LYS A 43 -2.16 11.28 -10.69
C LYS A 43 -2.66 10.05 -9.93
N ILE A 44 -3.92 9.72 -10.15
CA ILE A 44 -4.52 8.44 -9.79
C ILE A 44 -4.82 7.67 -11.07
N ILE A 45 -4.89 6.35 -10.98
CA ILE A 45 -5.21 5.48 -12.11
C ILE A 45 -6.68 5.69 -12.53
N ASP A 46 -6.94 5.57 -13.82
CA ASP A 46 -8.33 5.48 -14.32
C ASP A 46 -8.98 4.19 -13.81
N GLU A 47 -10.25 4.28 -13.41
CA GLU A 47 -10.98 3.14 -12.83
C GLU A 47 -11.07 1.97 -13.80
N ASN A 48 -11.38 2.23 -15.07
CA ASN A 48 -11.53 1.18 -16.07
C ASN A 48 -10.21 0.46 -16.33
N ILE A 49 -9.11 1.21 -16.37
CA ILE A 49 -7.76 0.63 -16.51
C ILE A 49 -7.47 -0.29 -15.31
N CYS A 50 -7.82 0.14 -14.09
CA CYS A 50 -7.58 -0.70 -12.91
C CYS A 50 -8.41 -1.99 -12.94
N TYR A 51 -9.68 -1.92 -13.31
CA TYR A 51 -10.53 -3.10 -13.46
C TYR A 51 -10.02 -4.04 -14.56
N ASP A 52 -9.60 -3.51 -15.70
CA ASP A 52 -9.03 -4.30 -16.81
C ASP A 52 -7.74 -5.02 -16.38
N LEU A 53 -6.86 -4.36 -15.61
CA LEU A 53 -5.65 -4.99 -15.07
C LEU A 53 -5.99 -6.13 -14.11
N ILE A 54 -7.00 -5.95 -13.25
CA ILE A 54 -7.47 -7.01 -12.34
C ILE A 54 -8.04 -8.20 -13.14
N ASP A 55 -8.83 -7.95 -14.17
CA ASP A 55 -9.38 -9.00 -15.03
C ASP A 55 -8.29 -9.77 -15.76
N GLN A 56 -7.28 -9.08 -16.28
CA GLN A 56 -6.12 -9.71 -16.90
C GLN A 56 -5.32 -10.54 -15.89
N ALA A 57 -5.09 -10.03 -14.68
CA ALA A 57 -4.43 -10.78 -13.62
C ALA A 57 -5.17 -12.05 -13.25
N ALA A 58 -6.49 -11.98 -13.09
CA ALA A 58 -7.34 -13.13 -12.81
C ALA A 58 -7.32 -14.17 -13.96
N LYS A 59 -7.44 -13.72 -15.21
CA LYS A 59 -7.34 -14.58 -16.40
C LYS A 59 -5.99 -15.31 -16.50
N LEU A 60 -4.91 -14.62 -16.13
CA LEU A 60 -3.56 -15.19 -16.09
C LEU A 60 -3.31 -16.02 -14.83
N LYS A 61 -4.24 -16.08 -13.89
CA LYS A 61 -4.12 -16.76 -12.60
C LYS A 61 -2.97 -16.22 -11.75
N ILE A 62 -2.73 -14.91 -11.80
CA ILE A 62 -1.78 -14.23 -10.92
C ILE A 62 -2.37 -14.29 -9.50
N PRO A 63 -1.66 -14.88 -8.51
CA PRO A 63 -2.26 -15.13 -7.21
C PRO A 63 -2.33 -13.91 -6.31
N SER A 64 -1.47 -12.91 -6.50
CA SER A 64 -1.36 -11.75 -5.60
C SER A 64 -1.39 -10.44 -6.38
N ILE A 65 -2.09 -9.43 -5.83
CA ILE A 65 -2.07 -8.05 -6.31
C ILE A 65 -1.71 -7.12 -5.16
N LYS A 66 -0.71 -6.28 -5.39
CA LYS A 66 -0.35 -5.18 -4.50
C LYS A 66 -0.82 -3.86 -5.13
N PHE A 67 -1.73 -3.15 -4.44
CA PHE A 67 -2.37 -1.93 -4.95
C PHE A 67 -1.60 -0.65 -4.66
N ASN A 68 -0.28 -0.72 -4.69
CA ASN A 68 0.59 0.45 -4.64
C ASN A 68 1.98 0.13 -5.16
N TRP A 69 2.67 1.17 -5.61
CA TRP A 69 4.10 1.15 -5.88
C TRP A 69 4.77 2.42 -5.33
N ARG A 70 4.53 3.57 -5.96
CA ARG A 70 4.87 4.91 -5.42
C ARG A 70 3.64 5.49 -4.73
N GLY A 71 3.68 6.74 -4.31
CA GLY A 71 2.52 7.46 -3.81
C GLY A 71 1.85 6.85 -2.59
N GLU A 72 0.59 7.22 -2.38
CA GLU A 72 -0.23 6.76 -1.25
C GLU A 72 -1.55 6.15 -1.76
N PRO A 73 -1.75 4.84 -1.63
CA PRO A 73 -2.93 4.17 -2.19
C PRO A 73 -4.25 4.64 -1.57
N LEU A 74 -4.25 5.05 -0.29
CA LEU A 74 -5.46 5.53 0.39
C LEU A 74 -5.99 6.86 -0.15
N LEU A 75 -5.24 7.52 -1.04
CA LEU A 75 -5.72 8.70 -1.76
C LEU A 75 -6.57 8.35 -2.99
N HIS A 76 -6.63 7.08 -3.39
CA HIS A 76 -7.55 6.65 -4.44
C HIS A 76 -8.94 6.36 -3.87
N PRO A 77 -9.99 7.09 -4.27
CA PRO A 77 -11.33 6.97 -3.65
C PRO A 77 -11.97 5.58 -3.83
N LYS A 78 -11.60 4.86 -4.90
CA LYS A 78 -12.14 3.54 -5.24
C LYS A 78 -11.27 2.35 -4.79
N LEU A 79 -10.24 2.59 -3.98
CA LEU A 79 -9.32 1.52 -3.57
C LEU A 79 -10.04 0.32 -2.91
N PRO A 80 -10.99 0.51 -1.95
CA PRO A 80 -11.72 -0.62 -1.38
C PRO A 80 -12.55 -1.40 -2.40
N GLU A 81 -13.09 -0.71 -3.41
CA GLU A 81 -13.85 -1.34 -4.49
C GLU A 81 -12.96 -2.20 -5.38
N PHE A 82 -11.74 -1.73 -5.74
CA PHE A 82 -10.76 -2.50 -6.50
C PHE A 82 -10.33 -3.77 -5.76
N ILE A 83 -10.07 -3.66 -4.46
CA ILE A 83 -9.72 -4.80 -3.61
C ILE A 83 -10.86 -5.82 -3.60
N SER A 84 -12.09 -5.36 -3.34
CA SER A 84 -13.27 -6.23 -3.34
C SER A 84 -13.49 -6.90 -4.70
N TYR A 85 -13.26 -6.17 -5.80
CA TYR A 85 -13.35 -6.72 -7.14
C TYR A 85 -12.30 -7.79 -7.40
N ALA A 86 -11.04 -7.53 -7.02
CA ALA A 86 -9.97 -8.52 -7.13
C ALA A 86 -10.29 -9.82 -6.38
N LYS A 87 -10.81 -9.71 -5.15
CA LYS A 87 -11.26 -10.88 -4.38
C LYS A 87 -12.39 -11.64 -5.09
N LYS A 88 -13.39 -10.93 -5.63
CA LYS A 88 -14.48 -11.56 -6.41
C LYS A 88 -13.98 -12.26 -7.68
N LYS A 89 -12.89 -11.78 -8.28
CA LYS A 89 -12.26 -12.39 -9.46
C LYS A 89 -11.32 -13.55 -9.13
N GLY A 90 -11.17 -13.89 -7.84
CA GLY A 90 -10.38 -15.05 -7.40
C GLY A 90 -8.92 -14.76 -7.13
N ILE A 91 -8.52 -13.49 -7.01
CA ILE A 91 -7.18 -13.14 -6.52
C ILE A 91 -7.07 -13.58 -5.06
N LEU A 92 -6.06 -14.40 -4.78
CA LEU A 92 -5.89 -15.03 -3.47
C LEU A 92 -5.42 -14.04 -2.42
N GLU A 93 -4.53 -13.12 -2.80
CA GLU A 93 -3.93 -12.18 -1.88
C GLU A 93 -3.97 -10.75 -2.42
N THR A 94 -4.37 -9.83 -1.57
CA THR A 94 -4.38 -8.39 -1.84
C THR A 94 -3.59 -7.65 -0.77
N ILE A 95 -2.71 -6.73 -1.20
CA ILE A 95 -1.75 -6.06 -0.33
C ILE A 95 -1.78 -4.56 -0.57
N ILE A 96 -1.64 -3.76 0.48
CA ILE A 96 -1.30 -2.34 0.40
C ILE A 96 -0.18 -1.99 1.38
N ASN A 97 0.70 -1.06 0.96
CA ASN A 97 1.55 -0.31 1.87
C ASN A 97 0.98 1.11 1.98
N THR A 98 0.88 1.65 3.17
CA THR A 98 0.29 2.97 3.39
C THR A 98 1.04 3.75 4.47
N ASN A 99 1.04 5.06 4.35
CA ASN A 99 1.49 5.96 5.41
C ASN A 99 0.44 6.14 6.53
N ALA A 100 -0.76 5.57 6.35
CA ALA A 100 -1.88 5.56 7.28
C ALA A 100 -2.46 6.94 7.67
N THR A 101 -2.10 8.03 6.99
CA THR A 101 -2.66 9.37 7.27
C THR A 101 -4.16 9.41 7.03
N GLN A 102 -4.64 8.68 6.01
CA GLN A 102 -6.05 8.62 5.61
C GLN A 102 -6.80 7.39 6.17
N LEU A 103 -6.14 6.56 7.01
CA LEU A 103 -6.72 5.33 7.56
C LEU A 103 -7.69 5.65 8.70
N LYS A 104 -8.82 6.26 8.37
CA LYS A 104 -9.83 6.71 9.35
C LYS A 104 -11.24 6.74 8.77
N GLY A 105 -12.23 6.86 9.67
CA GLY A 105 -13.63 7.00 9.29
C GLY A 105 -14.14 5.87 8.39
N ARG A 106 -14.96 6.25 7.42
CA ARG A 106 -15.60 5.32 6.48
C ARG A 106 -14.59 4.50 5.67
N LEU A 107 -13.48 5.11 5.23
CA LEU A 107 -12.46 4.40 4.45
C LEU A 107 -11.86 3.22 5.22
N ALA A 108 -11.58 3.40 6.51
CA ALA A 108 -11.06 2.31 7.35
C ALA A 108 -12.05 1.13 7.46
N GLU A 109 -13.37 1.42 7.58
CA GLU A 109 -14.39 0.37 7.58
C GLU A 109 -14.49 -0.34 6.23
N GLU A 110 -14.48 0.41 5.14
CA GLU A 110 -14.56 -0.14 3.79
C GLU A 110 -13.36 -1.03 3.47
N LEU A 111 -12.15 -0.68 3.93
CA LEU A 111 -10.97 -1.52 3.78
C LEU A 111 -11.10 -2.86 4.52
N ILE A 112 -11.66 -2.88 5.73
CA ILE A 112 -11.91 -4.14 6.45
C ILE A 112 -12.91 -4.99 5.68
N LYS A 113 -13.97 -4.38 5.16
CA LYS A 113 -15.05 -5.07 4.44
C LYS A 113 -14.67 -5.48 3.01
N SER A 114 -13.65 -4.88 2.44
CA SER A 114 -13.23 -5.16 1.05
C SER A 114 -12.61 -6.54 0.83
N GLY A 115 -12.19 -7.20 1.90
CA GLY A 115 -11.45 -8.46 1.83
C GLY A 115 -9.95 -8.26 1.62
N LEU A 116 -9.41 -7.08 1.98
CA LEU A 116 -7.96 -6.84 2.01
C LEU A 116 -7.27 -7.88 2.90
N ASP A 117 -6.20 -8.52 2.40
CA ASP A 117 -5.48 -9.55 3.15
C ASP A 117 -4.34 -8.96 3.98
N PHE A 118 -3.59 -7.98 3.45
CA PHE A 118 -2.45 -7.36 4.15
C PHE A 118 -2.47 -5.84 4.04
N ILE A 119 -2.24 -5.20 5.18
CA ILE A 119 -1.93 -3.77 5.28
C ILE A 119 -0.59 -3.59 5.96
N ILE A 120 0.32 -2.89 5.29
CA ILE A 120 1.66 -2.62 5.78
C ILE A 120 1.76 -1.12 6.06
N TYR A 121 1.95 -0.78 7.33
CA TYR A 121 2.13 0.60 7.73
C TYR A 121 3.58 1.01 7.54
N SER A 122 3.81 2.00 6.72
CA SER A 122 5.12 2.64 6.57
C SER A 122 5.29 3.66 7.69
N PHE A 123 6.06 3.31 8.72
CA PHE A 123 6.17 4.12 9.94
C PHE A 123 7.65 4.25 10.34
N ASP A 124 8.29 5.35 9.91
CA ASP A 124 9.73 5.55 10.04
C ASP A 124 10.06 6.52 11.19
N GLY A 125 10.21 5.97 12.37
CA GLY A 125 10.61 6.66 13.57
C GLY A 125 9.88 6.13 14.80
N GLY A 126 10.61 5.73 15.84
CA GLY A 126 10.08 5.26 17.12
C GLY A 126 9.68 6.41 18.05
N THR A 127 10.18 7.63 17.80
CA THR A 127 9.81 8.82 18.53
C THR A 127 9.05 9.81 17.65
N LYS A 128 8.27 10.69 18.30
CA LYS A 128 7.57 11.78 17.62
C LYS A 128 8.52 12.66 16.79
N ALA A 129 9.65 13.03 17.38
CA ALA A 129 10.62 13.92 16.74
C ALA A 129 11.20 13.28 15.47
N THR A 130 11.60 12.02 15.53
CA THR A 130 12.15 11.30 14.40
C THR A 130 11.07 11.05 13.34
N TYR A 131 9.89 10.58 13.75
CA TYR A 131 8.79 10.33 12.81
C TYR A 131 8.41 11.60 12.03
N GLU A 132 8.16 12.73 12.71
CA GLU A 132 7.76 13.98 12.05
C GLU A 132 8.86 14.57 11.17
N LYS A 133 10.14 14.31 11.49
CA LYS A 133 11.29 14.65 10.66
C LYS A 133 11.36 13.79 9.39
N MET A 134 11.15 12.48 9.54
CA MET A 134 11.31 11.51 8.44
C MET A 134 10.06 11.42 7.54
N ARG A 135 8.89 11.75 8.08
CA ARG A 135 7.60 11.69 7.36
C ARG A 135 6.82 13.00 7.44
N PRO A 136 7.41 14.13 7.03
CA PRO A 136 6.69 15.39 6.99
C PRO A 136 5.57 15.32 5.94
N GLY A 137 4.43 15.94 6.25
CA GLY A 137 3.42 16.22 5.22
C GLY A 137 3.96 17.24 4.21
N ARG A 138 3.41 17.27 2.99
CA ARG A 138 3.78 18.26 1.96
C ARG A 138 3.71 19.71 2.47
N PHE A 139 2.81 19.95 3.43
CA PHE A 139 2.64 21.24 4.10
C PHE A 139 2.98 21.17 5.60
N LYS A 140 3.84 20.21 6.00
CA LYS A 140 4.24 19.93 7.39
C LYS A 140 3.04 19.62 8.31
N GLN A 141 1.93 19.15 7.75
CA GLN A 141 0.68 18.85 8.49
C GLN A 141 0.67 17.46 9.14
N ASN A 142 1.60 16.57 8.76
CA ASN A 142 1.62 15.22 9.31
C ASN A 142 2.10 15.21 10.75
N LYS A 143 1.37 14.51 11.62
CA LYS A 143 1.68 14.40 13.06
C LYS A 143 1.77 12.94 13.47
N PHE A 144 2.73 12.63 14.32
CA PHE A 144 2.92 11.29 14.87
C PHE A 144 1.65 10.77 15.54
N GLU A 145 1.04 11.56 16.41
CA GLU A 145 -0.13 11.18 17.18
C GLU A 145 -1.33 10.85 16.29
N ASP A 146 -1.53 11.59 15.20
CA ASP A 146 -2.65 11.38 14.29
C ASP A 146 -2.52 10.00 13.60
N VAL A 147 -1.34 9.70 13.09
CA VAL A 147 -1.10 8.42 12.41
C VAL A 147 -1.09 7.25 13.40
N TYR A 148 -0.47 7.43 14.56
CA TYR A 148 -0.51 6.44 15.63
C TYR A 148 -1.97 6.11 16.03
N ASN A 149 -2.79 7.14 16.23
CA ASN A 149 -4.20 6.97 16.58
C ASN A 149 -5.00 6.33 15.43
N ASN A 150 -4.72 6.66 14.16
CA ASN A 150 -5.36 6.00 13.02
C ASN A 150 -5.08 4.49 13.03
N ILE A 151 -3.83 4.08 13.23
CA ILE A 151 -3.45 2.67 13.30
C ILE A 151 -4.10 1.97 14.49
N LYS A 152 -4.07 2.60 15.67
CA LYS A 152 -4.71 2.07 16.89
C LYS A 152 -6.23 1.91 16.70
N ASN A 153 -6.89 2.93 16.16
CA ASN A 153 -8.32 2.91 15.92
C ASN A 153 -8.71 1.86 14.86
N PHE A 154 -7.87 1.66 13.85
CA PHE A 154 -8.09 0.61 12.86
C PHE A 154 -8.07 -0.79 13.50
N LYS A 155 -7.17 -1.02 14.45
CA LYS A 155 -7.17 -2.28 15.23
C LYS A 155 -8.47 -2.44 16.03
N LEU A 156 -8.91 -1.40 16.75
CA LEU A 156 -10.17 -1.43 17.50
C LEU A 156 -11.38 -1.68 16.59
N LEU A 157 -11.35 -1.09 15.39
CA LEU A 157 -12.39 -1.28 14.40
C LEU A 157 -12.42 -2.72 13.87
N LYS A 158 -11.26 -3.33 13.61
CA LYS A 158 -11.16 -4.75 13.26
C LYS A 158 -11.76 -5.64 14.35
N ASP A 159 -11.45 -5.36 15.62
CA ASP A 159 -11.99 -6.12 16.74
C ASP A 159 -13.52 -5.98 16.83
N LYS A 160 -14.05 -4.77 16.65
CA LYS A 160 -15.48 -4.51 16.59
C LYS A 160 -16.18 -5.31 15.48
N PHE A 161 -15.53 -5.47 14.33
CA PHE A 161 -16.04 -6.28 13.21
C PHE A 161 -15.74 -7.79 13.36
N ASN A 162 -15.08 -8.20 14.45
CA ASN A 162 -14.57 -9.58 14.63
C ASN A 162 -13.78 -10.07 13.39
N SER A 163 -13.01 -9.18 12.77
CA SER A 163 -12.28 -9.47 11.54
C SER A 163 -10.83 -9.83 11.83
N LYS A 164 -10.40 -11.01 11.35
CA LYS A 164 -8.99 -11.40 11.37
C LYS A 164 -8.16 -10.62 10.33
N PHE A 165 -8.79 -10.19 9.25
CA PHE A 165 -8.16 -9.48 8.14
C PHE A 165 -8.47 -7.99 8.17
N PRO A 166 -7.62 -7.14 7.53
CA PRO A 166 -6.32 -7.50 7.00
C PRO A 166 -5.30 -7.84 8.11
N TYR A 167 -4.35 -8.71 7.83
CA TYR A 167 -3.15 -8.81 8.66
C TYR A 167 -2.38 -7.49 8.59
N THR A 168 -1.82 -7.08 9.74
CA THR A 168 -1.16 -5.79 9.88
C THR A 168 0.33 -5.96 10.14
N LYS A 169 1.16 -5.15 9.48
CA LYS A 169 2.61 -5.11 9.65
C LYS A 169 3.06 -3.66 9.74
N ILE A 170 3.97 -3.36 10.64
CA ILE A 170 4.73 -2.10 10.63
C ILE A 170 6.03 -2.35 9.89
N GLN A 171 6.35 -1.47 8.96
CA GLN A 171 7.61 -1.45 8.24
C GLN A 171 8.31 -0.12 8.48
N MET A 172 9.55 -0.20 8.91
CA MET A 172 10.46 0.94 9.09
C MET A 172 11.69 0.75 8.21
N ILE A 173 12.11 1.80 7.54
CA ILE A 173 13.38 1.81 6.80
C ILE A 173 14.49 2.10 7.81
N LEU A 174 15.48 1.23 7.85
CA LEU A 174 16.65 1.42 8.70
C LEU A 174 17.55 2.50 8.08
N MET A 175 17.61 3.65 8.70
CA MET A 175 18.40 4.81 8.30
C MET A 175 19.26 5.29 9.48
N LYS A 176 20.21 6.18 9.21
CA LYS A 176 21.06 6.77 10.26
C LYS A 176 20.24 7.42 11.38
N GLU A 177 19.13 8.04 11.02
CA GLU A 177 18.20 8.71 11.92
C GLU A 177 17.35 7.76 12.76
N THR A 178 17.10 6.54 12.28
CA THR A 178 16.19 5.55 12.91
C THR A 178 16.94 4.35 13.50
N PHE A 179 18.28 4.30 13.36
CA PHE A 179 19.08 3.11 13.69
C PHE A 179 19.01 2.72 15.17
N ASN A 180 18.85 3.69 16.06
CA ASN A 180 18.85 3.49 17.52
C ASN A 180 17.43 3.51 18.13
N GLU A 181 16.36 3.37 17.33
CA GLU A 181 14.96 3.43 17.79
C GLU A 181 14.20 2.10 17.70
#